data_edc2d03eacebbc1e40c648ea94dd02f0
#
_entry.id   edc2d03eacebbc1e40c648ea94dd02f0
#
_cell.length_a   1.000
_cell.length_b   1.000
_cell.length_c   1.000
_cell.angle_alpha   90.00
_cell.angle_beta   90.00
_cell.angle_gamma   90.00
#
_symmetry.space_group_name_H-M   'P 1'
#
loop_
_entity.id
_entity.type
_entity.pdbx_description
1 polymer ?
#
loop_
_entity_poly.entity_id
_entity_poly.type
_entity_poly.pdbx_seq_one_letter_code
_entity_poly.pdbx_strand_id
1 'polypeptide(L)'
;MPNRPVPISSSAPGSTSLPSRLRRVLGSQLDDLAVRRLRTLAEREATGQPVPPSLAPGIVEAFGAVVGRDDQALPPGAEAAVLSAFERLWDRDFEAVPPSPAVQDMIVRQFHRLYYHSHERTWRQTRYRGVTVWKCPLDLWLYQELLDTLRPQLIVETGTAFGGSAYFLGDLCDTLGLDAQITTIDIEAQPGRPVHPRVTYVTASSIDPGVVADVYASVPDGAPTLVILDSDHSRDHVLAELRAYADLVSVGSYVVVEDTNVNGHPAYPEFGPGPMEAVDAFLAEDSRFEVDAGLEKFFMTFNPRGYLKKARA
;
A
#
# COMPACT_ATOMS: atom_id res chain seq x y z
N MET A 1 13.12 5.42 15.61
CA MET A 1 13.40 6.83 15.96
C MET A 1 12.20 7.66 15.56
N PRO A 2 11.76 8.66 16.30
CA PRO A 2 10.79 9.60 15.76
C PRO A 2 11.50 10.38 14.64
N ASN A 3 10.97 10.29 13.42
CA ASN A 3 11.44 11.06 12.28
C ASN A 3 11.59 12.53 12.67
N ARG A 4 12.82 13.03 12.73
CA ARG A 4 13.07 14.46 12.79
C ARG A 4 12.65 15.04 11.45
N PRO A 5 11.90 16.16 11.42
CA PRO A 5 11.62 16.85 10.18
C PRO A 5 12.96 17.37 9.59
N VAL A 6 13.24 16.99 8.36
CA VAL A 6 14.34 17.53 7.58
C VAL A 6 14.01 19.01 7.31
N PRO A 7 14.91 19.96 7.59
CA PRO A 7 14.66 21.37 7.28
C PRO A 7 14.63 21.55 5.75
N ILE A 8 13.51 22.01 5.23
CA ILE A 8 13.34 22.38 3.82
C ILE A 8 14.16 23.64 3.57
N SER A 9 15.29 23.50 2.88
CA SER A 9 16.00 24.66 2.33
C SER A 9 15.25 25.14 1.09
N SER A 10 14.67 26.31 1.17
CA SER A 10 14.01 27.02 0.09
C SER A 10 15.02 27.54 -0.94
N SER A 11 15.04 26.96 -2.13
CA SER A 11 15.44 27.68 -3.35
C SER A 11 14.83 27.01 -4.56
N ALA A 12 13.62 27.41 -4.96
CA ALA A 12 13.04 27.09 -6.24
C ALA A 12 13.35 28.18 -7.26
N PRO A 13 13.68 27.84 -8.52
CA PRO A 13 13.83 28.81 -9.59
C PRO A 13 12.46 29.30 -10.08
N GLY A 14 12.38 30.60 -10.27
CA GLY A 14 11.30 31.44 -10.77
C GLY A 14 10.13 30.80 -11.52
N SER A 15 9.03 30.60 -10.82
CA SER A 15 7.72 30.46 -11.43
C SER A 15 7.14 31.88 -11.66
N THR A 16 6.88 32.23 -12.92
CA THR A 16 6.08 33.40 -13.29
C THR A 16 4.68 33.24 -12.73
N SER A 17 4.46 33.78 -11.53
CA SER A 17 3.16 33.70 -10.86
C SER A 17 2.15 34.59 -11.57
N LEU A 18 1.08 34.03 -12.10
CA LEU A 18 -0.10 34.75 -12.59
C LEU A 18 -0.63 35.71 -11.50
N PRO A 19 -1.09 36.91 -11.87
CA PRO A 19 -1.64 37.89 -10.95
C PRO A 19 -2.80 37.27 -10.12
N SER A 20 -2.86 37.62 -8.83
CA SER A 20 -3.82 37.06 -7.88
C SER A 20 -5.31 37.15 -8.30
N ARG A 21 -5.66 38.21 -9.06
CA ARG A 21 -7.00 38.37 -9.64
C ARG A 21 -7.31 37.36 -10.73
N LEU A 22 -6.34 37.04 -11.60
CA LEU A 22 -6.54 36.04 -12.65
C LEU A 22 -6.64 34.62 -12.07
N ARG A 23 -5.88 34.32 -11.02
CA ARG A 23 -6.01 33.04 -10.28
C ARG A 23 -7.39 32.88 -9.67
N ARG A 24 -7.96 33.95 -9.11
CA ARG A 24 -9.29 33.89 -8.45
C ARG A 24 -10.40 33.69 -9.47
N VAL A 25 -10.33 34.32 -10.64
CA VAL A 25 -11.34 34.17 -11.71
C VAL A 25 -11.20 32.82 -12.42
N LEU A 26 -9.99 32.38 -12.74
CA LEU A 26 -9.75 31.07 -13.34
C LEU A 26 -10.05 29.95 -12.35
N GLY A 27 -9.73 30.14 -11.04
CA GLY A 27 -10.05 29.17 -10.00
C GLY A 27 -11.55 28.95 -9.88
N SER A 28 -12.37 30.03 -9.81
CA SER A 28 -13.82 29.89 -9.69
C SER A 28 -14.48 29.27 -10.95
N GLN A 29 -13.97 29.54 -12.14
CA GLN A 29 -14.48 28.92 -13.37
C GLN A 29 -14.07 27.43 -13.49
N LEU A 30 -12.89 27.07 -13.03
CA LEU A 30 -12.46 25.66 -12.97
C LEU A 30 -13.28 24.89 -11.92
N ASP A 31 -13.55 25.50 -10.77
CA ASP A 31 -14.36 24.91 -9.72
C ASP A 31 -15.80 24.67 -10.18
N ASP A 32 -16.42 25.63 -10.88
CA ASP A 32 -17.74 25.49 -11.50
C ASP A 32 -17.78 24.40 -12.57
N LEU A 33 -16.71 24.30 -13.36
CA LEU A 33 -16.60 23.28 -14.38
C LEU A 33 -16.42 21.87 -13.79
N ALA A 34 -15.63 21.74 -12.72
CA ALA A 34 -15.45 20.51 -11.99
C ALA A 34 -16.77 20.01 -11.37
N VAL A 35 -17.47 20.90 -10.68
CA VAL A 35 -18.78 20.60 -10.10
C VAL A 35 -19.82 20.21 -11.16
N ARG A 36 -19.86 20.90 -12.31
CA ARG A 36 -20.76 20.52 -13.42
C ARG A 36 -20.42 19.17 -13.99
N ARG A 37 -19.12 18.85 -14.16
CA ARG A 37 -18.67 17.54 -14.65
C ARG A 37 -19.04 16.42 -13.70
N LEU A 38 -18.83 16.62 -12.38
CA LEU A 38 -19.26 15.66 -11.35
C LEU A 38 -20.76 15.43 -11.37
N ARG A 39 -21.56 16.51 -11.50
CA ARG A 39 -23.01 16.41 -11.62
C ARG A 39 -23.44 15.63 -12.86
N THR A 40 -22.85 15.95 -14.02
CA THR A 40 -23.13 15.22 -15.27
C THR A 40 -22.75 13.75 -15.17
N LEU A 41 -21.66 13.43 -14.48
CA LEU A 41 -21.26 12.05 -14.22
C LEU A 41 -22.32 11.34 -13.36
N ALA A 42 -22.68 11.92 -12.23
CA ALA A 42 -23.68 11.35 -11.32
C ALA A 42 -25.03 11.13 -12.02
N GLU A 43 -25.46 12.05 -12.89
CA GLU A 43 -26.68 11.92 -13.68
C GLU A 43 -26.59 10.79 -14.71
N ARG A 44 -25.48 10.65 -15.41
CA ARG A 44 -25.26 9.55 -16.36
C ARG A 44 -25.17 8.20 -15.70
N GLU A 45 -24.40 8.11 -14.62
CA GLU A 45 -24.32 6.92 -13.81
C GLU A 45 -25.69 6.52 -13.25
N ALA A 46 -26.47 7.46 -12.73
CA ALA A 46 -27.84 7.23 -12.22
C ALA A 46 -28.80 6.73 -13.30
N THR A 47 -28.55 7.04 -14.58
CA THR A 47 -29.38 6.63 -15.72
C THR A 47 -28.82 5.43 -16.49
N GLY A 48 -27.70 4.82 -16.02
CA GLY A 48 -27.02 3.70 -16.69
C GLY A 48 -26.39 4.06 -18.04
N GLN A 49 -26.20 5.36 -18.32
CA GLN A 49 -25.55 5.79 -19.56
C GLN A 49 -24.03 5.63 -19.46
N PRO A 50 -23.37 5.13 -20.51
CA PRO A 50 -21.93 4.95 -20.49
C PRO A 50 -21.20 6.30 -20.28
N VAL A 51 -20.24 6.33 -19.39
CA VAL A 51 -19.34 7.47 -19.19
C VAL A 51 -18.32 7.48 -20.32
N PRO A 52 -18.22 8.55 -21.12
CA PRO A 52 -17.22 8.63 -22.16
C PRO A 52 -15.79 8.52 -21.56
N PRO A 53 -14.89 7.71 -22.14
CA PRO A 53 -13.52 7.57 -21.65
C PRO A 53 -12.77 8.90 -21.49
N SER A 54 -13.12 9.91 -22.27
CA SER A 54 -12.55 11.27 -22.20
C SER A 54 -12.98 12.07 -20.98
N LEU A 55 -14.02 11.66 -20.26
CA LEU A 55 -14.48 12.33 -19.03
C LEU A 55 -13.83 11.78 -17.76
N ALA A 56 -13.38 10.52 -17.76
CA ALA A 56 -12.81 9.86 -16.59
C ALA A 56 -11.55 10.58 -16.04
N PRO A 57 -10.53 10.95 -16.86
CA PRO A 57 -9.39 11.71 -16.37
C PRO A 57 -9.76 13.08 -15.82
N GLY A 58 -10.66 13.80 -16.50
CA GLY A 58 -11.10 15.13 -16.09
C GLY A 58 -11.93 15.14 -14.81
N ILE A 59 -12.54 14.00 -14.44
CA ILE A 59 -13.33 13.85 -13.21
C ILE A 59 -12.38 13.60 -12.02
N VAL A 60 -11.37 12.74 -12.19
CA VAL A 60 -10.34 12.52 -11.18
C VAL A 60 -9.58 13.81 -10.88
N GLU A 61 -9.23 14.57 -11.92
CA GLU A 61 -8.58 15.87 -11.79
C GLU A 61 -9.50 16.91 -11.13
N ALA A 62 -10.78 16.95 -11.51
CA ALA A 62 -11.77 17.84 -10.93
C ALA A 62 -12.07 17.49 -9.46
N PHE A 63 -12.15 16.21 -9.12
CA PHE A 63 -12.33 15.74 -7.73
C PHE A 63 -11.07 16.05 -6.92
N GLY A 64 -9.89 15.80 -7.44
CA GLY A 64 -8.62 16.18 -6.83
C GLY A 64 -8.48 17.67 -6.60
N ALA A 65 -8.94 18.50 -7.54
CA ALA A 65 -8.96 19.96 -7.39
C ALA A 65 -9.97 20.45 -6.33
N VAL A 66 -11.08 19.73 -6.13
CA VAL A 66 -12.11 20.06 -5.12
C VAL A 66 -11.71 19.55 -3.73
N VAL A 67 -11.05 18.39 -3.65
CA VAL A 67 -10.69 17.73 -2.38
C VAL A 67 -9.24 18.07 -1.93
N GLY A 68 -8.37 18.45 -2.85
CA GLY A 68 -6.92 18.60 -2.61
C GLY A 68 -6.44 20.03 -2.26
N ARG A 69 -7.33 20.94 -1.89
CA ARG A 69 -6.94 22.31 -1.50
C ARG A 69 -6.78 22.40 0.01
N ASP A 70 -5.56 22.38 0.47
CA ASP A 70 -5.19 22.38 1.89
C ASP A 70 -5.57 23.66 2.67
N ASP A 71 -5.97 24.76 2.02
CA ASP A 71 -6.14 26.07 2.68
C ASP A 71 -7.29 26.96 2.15
N GLN A 72 -8.15 26.45 1.28
CA GLN A 72 -9.29 27.21 0.82
C GLN A 72 -10.60 26.41 1.06
N ALA A 73 -11.50 27.01 1.84
CA ALA A 73 -12.86 26.53 1.93
C ALA A 73 -13.47 26.40 0.52
N LEU A 74 -14.12 25.26 0.25
CA LEU A 74 -14.86 25.06 -0.99
C LEU A 74 -15.85 26.22 -1.21
N PRO A 75 -16.09 26.64 -2.46
CA PRO A 75 -17.09 27.63 -2.74
C PRO A 75 -18.44 27.23 -2.11
N PRO A 76 -19.24 28.18 -1.56
CA PRO A 76 -20.52 27.88 -0.99
C PRO A 76 -21.38 27.01 -1.94
N GLY A 77 -21.83 25.86 -1.47
CA GLY A 77 -22.61 24.89 -2.25
C GLY A 77 -21.83 23.87 -3.07
N ALA A 78 -20.52 24.01 -3.24
CA ALA A 78 -19.69 23.01 -3.95
C ALA A 78 -19.59 21.72 -3.14
N GLU A 79 -19.36 21.81 -1.83
CA GLU A 79 -19.33 20.67 -0.92
C GLU A 79 -20.67 19.93 -0.93
N ALA A 80 -21.79 20.66 -0.81
CA ALA A 80 -23.12 20.05 -0.87
C ALA A 80 -23.41 19.39 -2.23
N ALA A 81 -22.92 19.95 -3.34
CA ALA A 81 -23.07 19.36 -4.66
C ALA A 81 -22.25 18.08 -4.84
N VAL A 82 -21.04 18.06 -4.29
CA VAL A 82 -20.17 16.85 -4.26
C VAL A 82 -20.82 15.77 -3.41
N LEU A 83 -21.20 16.09 -2.17
CA LEU A 83 -21.89 15.17 -1.27
C LEU A 83 -23.18 14.61 -1.88
N SER A 84 -24.02 15.48 -2.47
CA SER A 84 -25.24 15.05 -3.15
C SER A 84 -24.99 14.17 -4.39
N ALA A 85 -23.86 14.34 -5.08
CA ALA A 85 -23.47 13.46 -6.16
C ALA A 85 -23.01 12.08 -5.63
N PHE A 86 -22.27 12.07 -4.51
CA PHE A 86 -21.91 10.84 -3.83
C PHE A 86 -23.12 10.12 -3.26
N GLU A 87 -24.03 10.81 -2.58
CA GLU A 87 -25.27 10.24 -2.06
C GLU A 87 -26.08 9.56 -3.17
N ARG A 88 -26.22 10.20 -4.33
CA ARG A 88 -26.91 9.60 -5.48
C ARG A 88 -26.22 8.39 -6.08
N LEU A 89 -24.89 8.32 -5.97
CA LEU A 89 -24.14 7.11 -6.33
C LEU A 89 -24.36 6.01 -5.29
N TRP A 90 -24.53 6.39 -4.00
CA TRP A 90 -24.67 5.48 -2.86
C TRP A 90 -26.09 4.93 -2.70
N ASP A 91 -27.12 5.69 -3.07
CA ASP A 91 -28.53 5.26 -3.04
C ASP A 91 -28.88 4.24 -4.14
N ARG A 92 -27.88 3.82 -4.91
CA ARG A 92 -28.05 2.79 -5.95
C ARG A 92 -28.05 1.41 -5.33
N ASP A 93 -28.79 0.53 -5.97
CA ASP A 93 -28.60 -0.90 -5.79
C ASP A 93 -27.29 -1.31 -6.45
N PHE A 94 -26.22 -1.39 -5.66
CA PHE A 94 -24.88 -1.76 -6.13
C PHE A 94 -24.81 -3.16 -6.71
N GLU A 95 -25.71 -4.06 -6.31
CA GLU A 95 -25.77 -5.42 -6.86
C GLU A 95 -26.40 -5.41 -8.26
N ALA A 96 -27.50 -4.67 -8.43
CA ALA A 96 -28.21 -4.57 -9.70
C ALA A 96 -27.49 -3.65 -10.71
N VAL A 97 -26.87 -2.56 -10.24
CA VAL A 97 -26.18 -1.57 -11.07
C VAL A 97 -24.87 -1.12 -10.40
N PRO A 98 -23.81 -1.93 -10.46
CA PRO A 98 -22.53 -1.57 -9.85
C PRO A 98 -21.96 -0.31 -10.53
N PRO A 99 -21.15 0.50 -9.81
CA PRO A 99 -20.40 1.60 -10.41
C PRO A 99 -19.51 1.09 -11.55
N SER A 100 -19.25 1.95 -12.54
CA SER A 100 -18.28 1.62 -13.60
C SER A 100 -16.88 1.36 -13.01
N PRO A 101 -16.03 0.55 -13.65
CA PRO A 101 -14.68 0.27 -13.15
C PRO A 101 -13.87 1.54 -12.84
N ALA A 102 -14.03 2.59 -13.64
CA ALA A 102 -13.35 3.88 -13.42
C ALA A 102 -13.80 4.58 -12.15
N VAL A 103 -15.11 4.49 -11.81
CA VAL A 103 -15.66 5.05 -10.56
C VAL A 103 -15.23 4.20 -9.36
N GLN A 104 -15.22 2.88 -9.51
CA GLN A 104 -14.71 1.98 -8.47
C GLN A 104 -13.25 2.28 -8.16
N ASP A 105 -12.38 2.38 -9.18
CA ASP A 105 -10.97 2.73 -9.02
C ASP A 105 -10.79 4.09 -8.34
N MET A 106 -11.57 5.09 -8.72
CA MET A 106 -11.53 6.40 -8.08
C MET A 106 -11.88 6.32 -6.59
N ILE A 107 -12.96 5.62 -6.22
CA ILE A 107 -13.40 5.46 -4.83
C ILE A 107 -12.30 4.76 -4.01
N VAL A 108 -11.78 3.66 -4.54
CA VAL A 108 -10.71 2.88 -3.89
C VAL A 108 -9.47 3.73 -3.68
N ARG A 109 -9.00 4.43 -4.71
CA ARG A 109 -7.81 5.30 -4.63
C ARG A 109 -7.97 6.43 -3.63
N GLN A 110 -9.14 7.11 -3.60
CA GLN A 110 -9.36 8.21 -2.65
C GLN A 110 -9.52 7.68 -1.21
N PHE A 111 -10.20 6.55 -1.03
CA PHE A 111 -10.28 5.90 0.28
C PHE A 111 -8.89 5.46 0.78
N HIS A 112 -8.08 4.86 -0.09
CA HIS A 112 -6.71 4.46 0.24
C HIS A 112 -5.87 5.66 0.69
N ARG A 113 -5.89 6.76 -0.08
CA ARG A 113 -5.18 8.01 0.30
C ARG A 113 -5.67 8.55 1.63
N LEU A 114 -6.99 8.63 1.83
CA LEU A 114 -7.58 9.06 3.09
C LEU A 114 -7.11 8.17 4.25
N TYR A 115 -7.18 6.85 4.09
CA TYR A 115 -6.78 5.89 5.10
C TYR A 115 -5.28 6.01 5.44
N TYR A 116 -4.42 6.04 4.42
CA TYR A 116 -2.97 6.12 4.58
C TYR A 116 -2.53 7.41 5.27
N HIS A 117 -3.02 8.56 4.79
CA HIS A 117 -2.63 9.87 5.34
C HIS A 117 -3.29 10.17 6.70
N SER A 118 -4.34 9.46 7.06
CA SER A 118 -4.94 9.53 8.42
C SER A 118 -4.23 8.62 9.42
N HIS A 119 -2.95 8.35 9.25
CA HIS A 119 -2.15 7.34 9.99
C HIS A 119 -2.31 7.40 11.51
N GLU A 120 -2.47 8.60 12.12
CA GLU A 120 -2.69 8.75 13.56
C GLU A 120 -4.06 8.23 14.04
N ARG A 121 -4.98 7.94 13.12
CA ARG A 121 -6.32 7.39 13.40
C ARG A 121 -6.53 6.00 12.80
N THR A 122 -5.64 5.55 11.94
CA THR A 122 -5.77 4.33 11.14
C THR A 122 -4.64 3.35 11.42
N TRP A 123 -3.81 3.01 10.45
CA TRP A 123 -2.87 1.90 10.49
C TRP A 123 -1.80 2.01 11.59
N ARG A 124 -1.35 3.21 11.99
CA ARG A 124 -0.45 3.38 13.14
C ARG A 124 -1.10 3.01 14.49
N GLN A 125 -2.43 2.95 14.53
CA GLN A 125 -3.19 2.54 15.71
C GLN A 125 -3.55 1.05 15.69
N THR A 126 -3.17 0.31 14.65
CA THR A 126 -3.37 -1.14 14.60
C THR A 126 -2.58 -1.82 15.71
N ARG A 127 -3.24 -2.69 16.47
CA ARG A 127 -2.67 -3.43 17.59
C ARG A 127 -3.04 -4.89 17.50
N TYR A 128 -2.08 -5.75 17.79
CA TYR A 128 -2.33 -7.16 18.02
C TYR A 128 -1.93 -7.54 19.45
N ARG A 129 -2.88 -7.96 20.26
CA ARG A 129 -2.68 -8.29 21.68
C ARG A 129 -1.93 -7.19 22.45
N GLY A 130 -2.23 -5.93 22.13
CA GLY A 130 -1.60 -4.76 22.74
C GLY A 130 -0.29 -4.29 22.08
N VAL A 131 0.31 -5.09 21.23
CA VAL A 131 1.53 -4.73 20.49
C VAL A 131 1.18 -3.96 19.21
N THR A 132 1.96 -2.93 18.92
CA THR A 132 1.78 -2.14 17.69
C THR A 132 2.11 -2.97 16.44
N VAL A 133 1.21 -2.90 15.45
CA VAL A 133 1.41 -3.49 14.12
C VAL A 133 1.17 -2.40 13.08
N TRP A 134 2.23 -1.95 12.42
CA TRP A 134 2.13 -0.90 11.39
C TRP A 134 1.83 -1.48 10.02
N LYS A 135 0.69 -2.18 9.92
CA LYS A 135 0.22 -2.79 8.66
C LYS A 135 -1.24 -2.47 8.41
N CYS A 136 -1.65 -2.57 7.17
CA CYS A 136 -3.06 -2.55 6.80
C CYS A 136 -3.75 -3.81 7.37
N PRO A 137 -4.86 -3.67 8.11
CA PRO A 137 -5.58 -4.84 8.65
C PRO A 137 -6.06 -5.84 7.59
N LEU A 138 -6.35 -5.37 6.37
CA LEU A 138 -6.75 -6.26 5.28
C LEU A 138 -5.59 -7.12 4.80
N ASP A 139 -4.36 -6.59 4.81
CA ASP A 139 -3.16 -7.34 4.47
C ASP A 139 -2.83 -8.38 5.54
N LEU A 140 -3.08 -8.08 6.83
CA LEU A 140 -2.96 -9.07 7.91
C LEU A 140 -3.91 -10.25 7.69
N TRP A 141 -5.12 -10.00 7.18
CA TRP A 141 -6.04 -11.10 6.83
C TRP A 141 -5.51 -11.94 5.69
N LEU A 142 -4.90 -11.32 4.67
CA LEU A 142 -4.28 -12.05 3.56
C LEU A 142 -3.11 -12.93 4.03
N TYR A 143 -2.33 -12.49 5.00
CA TYR A 143 -1.30 -13.35 5.60
C TYR A 143 -1.88 -14.61 6.23
N GLN A 144 -3.02 -14.52 6.90
CA GLN A 144 -3.70 -15.70 7.43
C GLN A 144 -4.05 -16.69 6.31
N GLU A 145 -4.62 -16.21 5.20
CA GLU A 145 -4.97 -17.07 4.05
C GLU A 145 -3.73 -17.66 3.36
N LEU A 146 -2.66 -16.85 3.22
CA LEU A 146 -1.39 -17.32 2.69
C LEU A 146 -0.78 -18.42 3.56
N LEU A 147 -0.74 -18.25 4.88
CA LEU A 147 -0.21 -19.25 5.80
C LEU A 147 -0.99 -20.56 5.74
N ASP A 148 -2.33 -20.48 5.72
CA ASP A 148 -3.18 -21.67 5.62
C ASP A 148 -2.96 -22.43 4.31
N THR A 149 -2.80 -21.70 3.21
CA THR A 149 -2.62 -22.30 1.88
C THR A 149 -1.20 -22.83 1.65
N LEU A 150 -0.18 -22.04 2.02
CA LEU A 150 1.23 -22.37 1.75
C LEU A 150 1.82 -23.35 2.75
N ARG A 151 1.34 -23.30 4.00
CA ARG A 151 1.88 -24.08 5.13
C ARG A 151 3.42 -23.98 5.19
N PRO A 152 4.00 -22.77 5.28
CA PRO A 152 5.44 -22.58 5.23
C PRO A 152 6.13 -23.24 6.43
N GLN A 153 7.41 -23.59 6.25
CA GLN A 153 8.27 -24.01 7.35
C GLN A 153 9.16 -22.87 7.86
N LEU A 154 9.41 -21.87 7.01
CA LEU A 154 10.07 -20.63 7.39
C LEU A 154 9.29 -19.43 6.88
N ILE A 155 9.17 -18.43 7.74
CA ILE A 155 8.72 -17.08 7.38
C ILE A 155 9.90 -16.15 7.67
N VAL A 156 10.32 -15.39 6.65
CA VAL A 156 11.32 -14.34 6.80
C VAL A 156 10.62 -12.99 6.69
N GLU A 157 10.81 -12.13 7.68
CA GLU A 157 10.34 -10.75 7.66
C GLU A 157 11.54 -9.81 7.76
N THR A 158 11.63 -8.82 6.89
CA THR A 158 12.55 -7.68 7.07
C THR A 158 11.76 -6.48 7.57
N GLY A 159 12.31 -5.72 8.53
CA GLY A 159 11.58 -4.64 9.19
C GLY A 159 10.71 -5.13 10.37
N THR A 160 11.34 -5.39 11.50
CA THR A 160 10.65 -5.88 12.71
C THR A 160 9.84 -4.79 13.42
N ALA A 161 10.33 -3.56 13.43
CA ALA A 161 9.80 -2.44 14.22
C ALA A 161 9.46 -2.87 15.67
N PHE A 162 8.20 -2.85 16.07
CA PHE A 162 7.74 -3.24 17.41
C PHE A 162 7.58 -4.77 17.59
N GLY A 163 7.76 -5.56 16.56
CA GLY A 163 7.58 -7.02 16.56
C GLY A 163 6.13 -7.49 16.54
N GLY A 164 5.18 -6.59 16.29
CA GLY A 164 3.76 -6.94 16.34
C GLY A 164 3.32 -7.82 15.18
N SER A 165 3.86 -7.64 13.99
CA SER A 165 3.62 -8.50 12.82
C SER A 165 4.18 -9.90 13.02
N ALA A 166 5.45 -10.01 13.44
CA ALA A 166 6.06 -11.31 13.75
C ALA A 166 5.29 -12.06 14.85
N TYR A 167 4.81 -11.34 15.86
CA TYR A 167 4.00 -11.91 16.94
C TYR A 167 2.64 -12.41 16.44
N PHE A 168 1.96 -11.63 15.59
CA PHE A 168 0.72 -12.03 14.92
C PHE A 168 0.92 -13.29 14.07
N LEU A 169 1.97 -13.34 13.25
CA LEU A 169 2.30 -14.49 12.42
C LEU A 169 2.61 -15.73 13.27
N GLY A 170 3.29 -15.56 14.41
CA GLY A 170 3.56 -16.65 15.35
C GLY A 170 2.29 -17.27 15.92
N ASP A 171 1.37 -16.44 16.44
CA ASP A 171 0.07 -16.90 16.95
C ASP A 171 -0.79 -17.53 15.85
N LEU A 172 -0.71 -17.04 14.60
CA LEU A 172 -1.38 -17.67 13.45
C LEU A 172 -0.81 -19.06 13.17
N CYS A 173 0.51 -19.22 13.19
CA CYS A 173 1.13 -20.54 13.02
C CYS A 173 0.64 -21.52 14.07
N ASP A 174 0.55 -21.10 15.33
CA ASP A 174 -0.01 -21.94 16.40
C ASP A 174 -1.49 -22.28 16.15
N THR A 175 -2.30 -21.30 15.77
CA THR A 175 -3.74 -21.49 15.50
C THR A 175 -4.00 -22.44 14.33
N LEU A 176 -3.18 -22.35 13.26
CA LEU A 176 -3.29 -23.17 12.06
C LEU A 176 -2.56 -24.52 12.20
N GLY A 177 -1.90 -24.79 13.32
CA GLY A 177 -1.13 -26.02 13.54
C GLY A 177 0.04 -26.14 12.55
N LEU A 178 0.73 -25.04 12.26
CA LEU A 178 1.92 -24.99 11.41
C LEU A 178 3.18 -25.17 12.25
N ASP A 179 4.15 -25.91 11.72
CA ASP A 179 5.49 -26.00 12.35
C ASP A 179 6.46 -25.02 11.66
N ALA A 180 6.03 -23.78 11.54
CA ALA A 180 6.83 -22.71 10.95
C ALA A 180 7.68 -22.00 12.01
N GLN A 181 8.90 -21.61 11.62
CA GLN A 181 9.73 -20.66 12.36
C GLN A 181 9.67 -19.30 11.66
N ILE A 182 9.83 -18.24 12.42
CA ILE A 182 9.79 -16.87 11.93
C ILE A 182 11.13 -16.20 12.27
N THR A 183 11.84 -15.76 11.26
CA THR A 183 13.03 -14.93 11.42
C THR A 183 12.67 -13.51 11.00
N THR A 184 12.70 -12.58 11.95
CA THR A 184 12.44 -11.16 11.68
C THR A 184 13.70 -10.34 11.92
N ILE A 185 14.05 -9.50 10.94
CA ILE A 185 15.35 -8.83 10.82
C ILE A 185 15.15 -7.32 10.84
N ASP A 186 15.90 -6.61 11.69
CA ASP A 186 15.87 -5.15 11.77
C ASP A 186 17.25 -4.61 12.11
N ILE A 187 17.59 -3.44 11.60
CA ILE A 187 18.84 -2.77 11.96
C ILE A 187 18.82 -2.23 13.40
N GLU A 188 17.64 -2.07 13.99
CA GLU A 188 17.47 -1.53 15.33
C GLU A 188 16.93 -2.58 16.31
N ALA A 189 17.60 -2.73 17.44
CA ALA A 189 17.07 -3.49 18.58
C ALA A 189 16.11 -2.58 19.36
N GLN A 190 14.80 -2.85 19.28
CA GLN A 190 13.83 -2.12 20.09
C GLN A 190 13.52 -2.90 21.39
N PRO A 191 13.56 -2.25 22.57
CA PRO A 191 13.18 -2.89 23.81
C PRO A 191 11.66 -3.15 23.84
N GLY A 192 11.26 -4.23 24.51
CA GLY A 192 9.85 -4.55 24.72
C GLY A 192 9.17 -5.28 23.55
N ARG A 193 9.90 -5.76 22.57
CA ARG A 193 9.36 -6.69 21.56
C ARG A 193 8.77 -7.93 22.26
N PRO A 194 7.61 -8.44 21.83
CA PRO A 194 6.99 -9.61 22.45
C PRO A 194 7.85 -10.86 22.24
N VAL A 195 7.84 -11.75 23.23
CA VAL A 195 8.50 -13.05 23.11
C VAL A 195 7.50 -14.08 22.58
N HIS A 196 7.87 -14.80 21.54
CA HIS A 196 7.10 -15.92 20.99
C HIS A 196 8.03 -17.09 20.66
N PRO A 197 7.66 -18.36 20.98
CA PRO A 197 8.55 -19.51 20.76
C PRO A 197 8.99 -19.73 19.32
N ARG A 198 8.19 -19.25 18.36
CA ARG A 198 8.46 -19.38 16.91
C ARG A 198 9.23 -18.19 16.34
N VAL A 199 9.45 -17.10 17.09
CA VAL A 199 10.01 -15.85 16.56
C VAL A 199 11.44 -15.67 17.02
N THR A 200 12.33 -15.54 16.07
CA THR A 200 13.74 -15.16 16.25
C THR A 200 13.96 -13.73 15.76
N TYR A 201 14.42 -12.87 16.65
CA TYR A 201 14.76 -11.49 16.34
C TYR A 201 16.24 -11.37 15.98
N VAL A 202 16.54 -10.88 14.78
CA VAL A 202 17.92 -10.63 14.32
C VAL A 202 18.13 -9.12 14.21
N THR A 203 19.19 -8.63 14.87
CA THR A 203 19.54 -7.19 14.77
C THR A 203 20.71 -7.01 13.84
N ALA A 204 20.44 -6.72 12.59
CA ALA A 204 21.41 -6.52 11.53
C ALA A 204 20.73 -5.92 10.28
N SER A 205 21.51 -5.57 9.27
CA SER A 205 20.95 -5.27 7.94
C SER A 205 20.40 -6.55 7.28
N SER A 206 19.19 -6.46 6.72
CA SER A 206 18.54 -7.57 5.98
C SER A 206 19.35 -8.04 4.75
N ILE A 207 20.18 -7.17 4.19
CA ILE A 207 21.04 -7.47 3.04
C ILE A 207 22.49 -7.78 3.43
N ASP A 208 22.80 -7.92 4.73
CA ASP A 208 24.10 -8.39 5.16
C ASP A 208 24.34 -9.84 4.69
N PRO A 209 25.45 -10.13 3.98
CA PRO A 209 25.68 -11.46 3.42
C PRO A 209 25.74 -12.58 4.46
N GLY A 210 26.20 -12.29 5.69
CA GLY A 210 26.23 -13.26 6.79
C GLY A 210 24.81 -13.59 7.25
N VAL A 211 23.96 -12.56 7.44
CA VAL A 211 22.54 -12.73 7.82
C VAL A 211 21.79 -13.50 6.75
N VAL A 212 21.95 -13.14 5.48
CA VAL A 212 21.35 -13.87 4.37
C VAL A 212 21.77 -15.34 4.37
N ALA A 213 23.07 -15.62 4.53
CA ALA A 213 23.57 -16.99 4.60
C ALA A 213 22.99 -17.78 5.79
N ASP A 214 22.87 -17.17 6.97
CA ASP A 214 22.28 -17.79 8.16
C ASP A 214 20.78 -18.11 7.94
N VAL A 215 20.03 -17.21 7.27
CA VAL A 215 18.63 -17.46 6.90
C VAL A 215 18.54 -18.67 5.96
N TYR A 216 19.36 -18.72 4.91
CA TYR A 216 19.39 -19.88 4.00
C TYR A 216 19.74 -21.18 4.72
N ALA A 217 20.68 -21.14 5.66
CA ALA A 217 21.07 -22.33 6.44
C ALA A 217 19.98 -22.79 7.42
N SER A 218 19.01 -21.94 7.75
CA SER A 218 17.95 -22.25 8.73
C SER A 218 16.76 -23.03 8.15
N VAL A 219 16.67 -23.16 6.83
CA VAL A 219 15.56 -23.87 6.17
C VAL A 219 16.05 -25.11 5.45
N PRO A 220 15.34 -26.25 5.54
CA PRO A 220 15.61 -27.44 4.75
C PRO A 220 15.43 -27.17 3.25
N ASP A 221 16.25 -27.80 2.41
CA ASP A 221 16.16 -27.69 0.95
C ASP A 221 14.75 -27.98 0.43
N GLY A 222 14.21 -27.04 -0.34
CA GLY A 222 12.88 -27.16 -0.95
C GLY A 222 11.69 -26.98 0.00
N ALA A 223 11.91 -26.64 1.25
CA ALA A 223 10.83 -26.37 2.19
C ALA A 223 10.04 -25.10 1.78
N PRO A 224 8.68 -25.09 1.93
CA PRO A 224 7.88 -23.92 1.66
C PRO A 224 8.33 -22.73 2.54
N THR A 225 8.66 -21.62 1.90
CA THR A 225 9.16 -20.41 2.58
C THR A 225 8.37 -19.19 2.09
N LEU A 226 7.91 -18.36 3.04
CA LEU A 226 7.29 -17.07 2.78
C LEU A 226 8.27 -15.96 3.16
N VAL A 227 8.48 -15.00 2.27
CA VAL A 227 9.31 -13.83 2.53
C VAL A 227 8.45 -12.58 2.52
N ILE A 228 8.64 -11.69 3.50
CA ILE A 228 7.93 -10.41 3.68
C ILE A 228 8.98 -9.31 3.78
N LEU A 229 9.00 -8.40 2.82
CA LEU A 229 9.95 -7.28 2.78
C LEU A 229 9.25 -6.00 3.23
N ASP A 230 9.58 -5.52 4.42
CA ASP A 230 8.94 -4.38 5.09
C ASP A 230 9.98 -3.53 5.86
N SER A 231 11.19 -3.37 5.31
CA SER A 231 12.30 -2.70 5.99
C SER A 231 12.46 -1.23 5.56
N ASP A 232 13.41 -0.94 4.72
CA ASP A 232 13.62 0.36 4.08
C ASP A 232 12.86 0.37 2.76
N HIS A 233 11.97 1.32 2.57
CA HIS A 233 11.11 1.40 1.39
C HIS A 233 11.77 2.12 0.21
N SER A 234 13.08 2.34 0.22
CA SER A 234 13.78 2.84 -0.96
C SER A 234 13.89 1.76 -2.04
N ARG A 235 13.72 2.15 -3.30
CA ARG A 235 13.80 1.25 -4.45
C ARG A 235 15.05 0.36 -4.42
N ASP A 236 16.20 0.97 -4.15
CA ASP A 236 17.48 0.25 -4.27
C ASP A 236 17.67 -0.77 -3.15
N HIS A 237 17.20 -0.47 -1.94
CA HIS A 237 17.24 -1.42 -0.83
C HIS A 237 16.27 -2.59 -1.05
N VAL A 238 15.01 -2.31 -1.39
CA VAL A 238 14.01 -3.35 -1.68
C VAL A 238 14.44 -4.25 -2.83
N LEU A 239 15.04 -3.67 -3.89
CA LEU A 239 15.59 -4.47 -4.99
C LEU A 239 16.76 -5.36 -4.54
N ALA A 240 17.60 -4.88 -3.64
CA ALA A 240 18.68 -5.69 -3.05
C ALA A 240 18.12 -6.84 -2.20
N GLU A 241 17.07 -6.61 -1.41
CA GLU A 241 16.38 -7.65 -0.64
C GLU A 241 15.72 -8.69 -1.57
N LEU A 242 14.99 -8.24 -2.60
CA LEU A 242 14.40 -9.13 -3.60
C LEU A 242 15.46 -10.08 -4.21
N ARG A 243 16.60 -9.54 -4.62
CA ARG A 243 17.72 -10.36 -5.16
C ARG A 243 18.32 -11.28 -4.11
N ALA A 244 18.39 -10.86 -2.86
CA ALA A 244 18.98 -11.65 -1.78
C ALA A 244 18.09 -12.84 -1.40
N TYR A 245 16.75 -12.68 -1.44
CA TYR A 245 15.83 -13.71 -0.92
C TYR A 245 15.02 -14.45 -1.99
N ALA A 246 15.10 -14.07 -3.28
CA ALA A 246 14.33 -14.69 -4.36
C ALA A 246 14.56 -16.22 -4.48
N ASP A 247 15.81 -16.66 -4.29
CA ASP A 247 16.16 -18.09 -4.39
C ASP A 247 15.65 -18.90 -3.19
N LEU A 248 15.48 -18.27 -2.03
CA LEU A 248 14.96 -18.90 -0.83
C LEU A 248 13.47 -19.31 -0.99
N VAL A 249 12.71 -18.56 -1.78
CA VAL A 249 11.29 -18.81 -1.99
C VAL A 249 11.10 -20.06 -2.85
N SER A 250 10.31 -21.02 -2.37
CA SER A 250 9.96 -22.23 -3.14
C SER A 250 8.93 -21.95 -4.22
N VAL A 251 8.91 -22.75 -5.28
CA VAL A 251 7.89 -22.65 -6.34
C VAL A 251 6.48 -22.79 -5.73
N GLY A 252 5.59 -21.89 -6.10
CA GLY A 252 4.22 -21.79 -5.56
C GLY A 252 4.11 -20.89 -4.32
N SER A 253 5.22 -20.51 -3.69
CA SER A 253 5.26 -19.57 -2.56
C SER A 253 5.50 -18.12 -3.02
N TYR A 254 5.61 -17.18 -2.06
CA TYR A 254 5.60 -15.75 -2.34
C TYR A 254 6.77 -15.00 -1.70
N VAL A 255 7.19 -13.93 -2.38
CA VAL A 255 7.76 -12.74 -1.76
C VAL A 255 6.64 -11.70 -1.69
N VAL A 256 6.33 -11.19 -0.51
CA VAL A 256 5.44 -10.04 -0.33
C VAL A 256 6.30 -8.80 -0.13
N VAL A 257 6.12 -7.83 -1.00
CA VAL A 257 6.79 -6.52 -0.92
C VAL A 257 5.79 -5.53 -0.36
N GLU A 258 6.03 -5.06 0.86
CA GLU A 258 5.16 -4.12 1.56
C GLU A 258 5.33 -2.68 1.04
N ASP A 259 4.32 -1.87 1.31
CA ASP A 259 4.29 -0.43 1.02
C ASP A 259 4.57 -0.06 -0.45
N THR A 260 4.22 -0.94 -1.39
CA THR A 260 4.26 -0.60 -2.82
C THR A 260 3.28 0.52 -3.20
N ASN A 261 2.40 0.92 -2.27
CA ASN A 261 1.44 2.01 -2.44
C ASN A 261 2.05 3.42 -2.35
N VAL A 262 3.29 3.57 -1.85
CA VAL A 262 3.96 4.88 -1.79
C VAL A 262 4.42 5.35 -3.17
N ASN A 263 4.98 6.56 -3.27
CA ASN A 263 5.38 7.21 -4.52
C ASN A 263 4.23 7.39 -5.54
N GLY A 264 3.00 7.67 -5.03
CA GLY A 264 1.83 7.96 -5.88
C GLY A 264 1.04 6.73 -6.33
N HIS A 265 1.22 5.54 -5.70
CA HIS A 265 0.56 4.27 -6.01
C HIS A 265 -0.51 3.80 -4.98
N PRO A 266 -1.49 4.59 -4.51
CA PRO A 266 -1.78 5.99 -4.79
C PRO A 266 -1.33 6.97 -3.70
N ALA A 267 -0.61 6.51 -2.67
CA ALA A 267 -0.24 7.31 -1.51
C ALA A 267 1.13 8.00 -1.71
N TYR A 268 1.35 9.06 -0.95
CA TYR A 268 2.61 9.77 -0.76
C TYR A 268 3.41 10.03 -2.06
N PRO A 269 2.90 10.86 -2.99
CA PRO A 269 3.50 11.04 -4.32
C PRO A 269 4.91 11.66 -4.30
N GLU A 270 5.32 12.30 -3.21
CA GLU A 270 6.64 12.90 -3.04
C GLU A 270 7.66 11.97 -2.37
N PHE A 271 7.32 10.68 -2.18
CA PHE A 271 8.21 9.72 -1.53
C PHE A 271 9.52 9.52 -2.29
N GLY A 272 9.44 9.48 -3.61
CA GLY A 272 10.54 9.11 -4.51
C GLY A 272 10.48 7.63 -4.89
N PRO A 273 11.42 7.15 -5.72
CA PRO A 273 11.43 5.77 -6.16
C PRO A 273 11.41 4.79 -4.96
N GLY A 274 10.40 3.95 -4.90
CA GLY A 274 10.08 3.10 -3.77
C GLY A 274 9.92 1.62 -4.11
N PRO A 275 9.16 0.87 -3.28
CA PRO A 275 8.99 -0.57 -3.45
C PRO A 275 8.33 -0.97 -4.77
N MET A 276 7.38 -0.18 -5.31
CA MET A 276 6.77 -0.47 -6.60
C MET A 276 7.79 -0.46 -7.73
N GLU A 277 8.69 0.53 -7.75
CA GLU A 277 9.74 0.63 -8.75
C GLU A 277 10.81 -0.47 -8.59
N ALA A 278 10.99 -0.98 -7.36
CA ALA A 278 11.83 -2.16 -7.12
C ALA A 278 11.17 -3.43 -7.68
N VAL A 279 9.88 -3.62 -7.46
CA VAL A 279 9.09 -4.72 -8.03
C VAL A 279 9.18 -4.72 -9.56
N ASP A 280 8.98 -3.55 -10.19
CA ASP A 280 9.06 -3.44 -11.66
C ASP A 280 10.47 -3.80 -12.19
N ALA A 281 11.51 -3.34 -11.52
CA ALA A 281 12.89 -3.68 -11.88
C ALA A 281 13.18 -5.17 -11.69
N PHE A 282 12.76 -5.75 -10.57
CA PHE A 282 12.96 -7.16 -10.27
C PHE A 282 12.24 -8.09 -11.27
N LEU A 283 10.99 -7.82 -11.59
CA LEU A 283 10.22 -8.61 -12.56
C LEU A 283 10.77 -8.52 -13.99
N ALA A 284 11.49 -7.46 -14.31
CA ALA A 284 12.22 -7.34 -15.58
C ALA A 284 13.50 -8.20 -15.60
N GLU A 285 14.09 -8.49 -14.44
CA GLU A 285 15.31 -9.29 -14.28
C GLU A 285 15.02 -10.78 -14.06
N ASP A 286 13.96 -11.10 -13.31
CA ASP A 286 13.63 -12.45 -12.86
C ASP A 286 12.23 -12.89 -13.32
N SER A 287 12.18 -13.64 -14.40
CA SER A 287 10.94 -14.14 -14.98
C SER A 287 10.32 -15.34 -14.22
N ARG A 288 10.94 -15.80 -13.13
CA ARG A 288 10.39 -16.86 -12.27
C ARG A 288 9.21 -16.37 -11.45
N PHE A 289 9.10 -15.08 -11.24
CA PHE A 289 8.04 -14.45 -10.44
C PHE A 289 6.99 -13.76 -11.30
N GLU A 290 5.77 -13.73 -10.79
CA GLU A 290 4.65 -13.01 -11.36
C GLU A 290 3.82 -12.36 -10.26
N VAL A 291 3.12 -11.26 -10.59
CA VAL A 291 2.20 -10.60 -9.66
C VAL A 291 0.92 -11.42 -9.53
N ASP A 292 0.56 -11.78 -8.30
CA ASP A 292 -0.74 -12.41 -8.02
C ASP A 292 -1.78 -11.32 -7.65
N ALA A 293 -2.45 -10.77 -8.67
CA ALA A 293 -3.50 -9.77 -8.47
C ALA A 293 -4.74 -10.32 -7.73
N GLY A 294 -4.88 -11.64 -7.59
CA GLY A 294 -5.96 -12.26 -6.82
C GLY A 294 -5.89 -11.94 -5.32
N LEU A 295 -4.70 -11.59 -4.81
CA LEU A 295 -4.51 -11.18 -3.42
C LEU A 295 -4.87 -9.69 -3.16
N GLU A 296 -5.21 -8.91 -4.19
CA GLU A 296 -5.73 -7.54 -4.04
C GLU A 296 -7.28 -7.49 -3.91
N LYS A 297 -7.91 -8.60 -3.59
CA LYS A 297 -9.37 -8.82 -3.58
C LYS A 297 -10.19 -7.93 -2.63
N PHE A 298 -9.55 -7.30 -1.64
CA PHE A 298 -10.22 -6.42 -0.68
C PHE A 298 -10.28 -4.96 -1.13
N PHE A 299 -9.97 -4.66 -2.37
CA PHE A 299 -9.87 -3.32 -2.97
C PHE A 299 -8.75 -2.43 -2.41
N MET A 300 -8.42 -2.57 -1.14
CA MET A 300 -7.36 -1.81 -0.50
C MET A 300 -6.31 -2.75 0.08
N THR A 301 -5.08 -2.51 -0.30
CA THR A 301 -3.87 -3.13 0.25
C THR A 301 -2.77 -2.08 0.27
N PHE A 302 -1.83 -2.13 1.21
CA PHE A 302 -0.61 -1.31 1.15
C PHE A 302 0.39 -1.87 0.14
N ASN A 303 0.12 -3.07 -0.38
CA ASN A 303 1.01 -3.85 -1.24
C ASN A 303 0.46 -4.04 -2.67
N PRO A 304 -0.06 -2.99 -3.36
CA PRO A 304 -0.54 -3.17 -4.74
C PRO A 304 0.62 -3.69 -5.61
N ARG A 305 0.37 -4.78 -6.36
CA ARG A 305 1.38 -5.53 -7.14
C ARG A 305 2.56 -6.10 -6.32
N GLY A 306 2.52 -6.01 -4.99
CA GLY A 306 3.58 -6.48 -4.10
C GLY A 306 3.51 -7.98 -3.76
N TYR A 307 2.47 -8.69 -4.16
CA TYR A 307 2.35 -10.14 -3.95
C TYR A 307 2.99 -10.90 -5.11
N LEU A 308 4.27 -11.23 -4.97
CA LEU A 308 5.06 -11.88 -6.03
C LEU A 308 5.11 -13.38 -5.82
N LYS A 309 4.39 -14.13 -6.65
CA LYS A 309 4.38 -15.59 -6.63
C LYS A 309 5.53 -16.15 -7.46
N LYS A 310 6.30 -17.08 -6.91
CA LYS A 310 7.29 -17.85 -7.69
C LYS A 310 6.57 -18.92 -8.50
N ALA A 311 6.36 -18.64 -9.78
CA ALA A 311 5.58 -19.50 -10.67
C ALA A 311 6.39 -20.66 -11.27
N ARG A 312 7.74 -20.56 -11.27
CA ARG A 312 8.64 -21.57 -11.86
C ARG A 312 10.00 -21.61 -11.16
N ALA A 313 10.72 -22.73 -11.37
CA ALA A 313 12.05 -22.94 -10.82
C ALA A 313 13.13 -22.05 -11.46
#